data_6854564ee35bde1ce6f4295495c0b7f2
#
_entry.id   6854564ee35bde1ce6f4295495c0b7f2
#
_cell.length_a   1.000
_cell.length_b   1.000
_cell.length_c   1.000
_cell.angle_alpha   90.00
_cell.angle_beta   90.00
_cell.angle_gamma   90.00
#
_symmetry.space_group_name_H-M   'P 1'
#
loop_
_entity.id
_entity.type
_entity.pdbx_description
1 polymer ?
#
loop_
_entity_poly.entity_id
_entity_poly.type
_entity_poly.pdbx_seq_one_letter_code
_entity_poly.pdbx_strand_id
1 'polypeptide(L)'
;DAPGSYPELRYIFMPVFKDMVIGPGMSLLVLGGVFFVIQIMCILGFSHAANVTDGLDGLAVGSAVPVLAAIGLSTYFVGHANFSEYLHLPFIPGSGEVTVLVAATLGASLGFLWFNSSPALIFMGDSGSLPLGAAMAYFAIVSKQEILLILIGGVFTIEVASSLLQILCCKYFNWRPFRKAPIHHIWQLDKMPEARIVARFWIVSALFA
;
A
#
# COMPACT_ATOMS: atom_id res chain seq x y z
N ASP A 1 12.18 -7.59 -32.56
CA ASP A 1 11.20 -7.02 -31.61
C ASP A 1 10.56 -5.80 -32.25
N ALA A 2 9.22 -5.76 -32.30
CA ALA A 2 8.51 -4.63 -32.89
C ALA A 2 8.78 -3.37 -32.05
N PRO A 3 9.00 -2.18 -32.68
CA PRO A 3 9.15 -0.93 -31.97
C PRO A 3 7.86 -0.67 -31.18
N GLY A 4 7.95 -0.65 -29.84
CA GLY A 4 6.82 -0.49 -28.93
C GLY A 4 6.43 -1.72 -28.10
N SER A 5 7.12 -2.85 -28.24
CA SER A 5 6.96 -3.97 -27.32
C SER A 5 7.78 -3.72 -26.05
N TYR A 6 7.09 -3.46 -24.94
CA TYR A 6 7.70 -3.37 -23.62
C TYR A 6 7.50 -4.72 -22.90
N PRO A 7 8.45 -5.66 -23.03
CA PRO A 7 8.33 -6.99 -22.43
C PRO A 7 8.19 -6.93 -20.90
N GLU A 8 8.74 -5.87 -20.28
CA GLU A 8 8.67 -5.62 -18.84
C GLU A 8 7.24 -5.51 -18.32
N LEU A 9 6.30 -5.05 -19.12
CA LEU A 9 4.88 -4.93 -18.72
C LEU A 9 4.22 -6.29 -18.46
N ARG A 10 4.84 -7.38 -18.87
CA ARG A 10 4.31 -8.75 -18.73
C ARG A 10 4.79 -9.49 -17.48
N TYR A 11 5.63 -8.86 -16.67
CA TYR A 11 6.26 -9.51 -15.54
C TYR A 11 5.90 -8.84 -14.22
N ILE A 12 5.93 -9.64 -13.14
CA ILE A 12 5.88 -9.14 -11.76
C ILE A 12 7.32 -9.08 -11.27
N PHE A 13 7.73 -7.91 -10.82
CA PHE A 13 9.08 -7.69 -10.31
C PHE A 13 9.14 -7.92 -8.81
N MET A 14 10.16 -8.64 -8.36
CA MET A 14 10.45 -8.86 -6.95
C MET A 14 11.37 -7.74 -6.43
N PRO A 15 10.98 -6.96 -5.41
CA PRO A 15 11.74 -5.78 -4.97
C PRO A 15 13.13 -6.13 -4.43
N VAL A 16 13.31 -7.32 -3.85
CA VAL A 16 14.56 -7.77 -3.24
C VAL A 16 15.43 -8.58 -4.21
N PHE A 17 14.79 -9.33 -5.12
CA PHE A 17 15.45 -10.20 -6.08
C PHE A 17 15.24 -9.66 -7.49
N LYS A 18 16.08 -8.71 -7.90
CA LYS A 18 15.96 -7.96 -9.17
C LYS A 18 15.91 -8.85 -10.42
N ASP A 19 16.56 -10.01 -10.38
CA ASP A 19 16.59 -10.97 -11.48
C ASP A 19 15.44 -11.99 -11.45
N MET A 20 14.62 -11.96 -10.40
CA MET A 20 13.47 -12.85 -10.27
C MET A 20 12.23 -12.22 -10.90
N VAL A 21 11.79 -12.79 -12.00
CA VAL A 21 10.61 -12.34 -12.75
C VAL A 21 9.64 -13.50 -12.85
N ILE A 22 8.39 -13.30 -12.41
CA ILE A 22 7.35 -14.32 -12.57
C ILE A 22 6.75 -14.18 -13.96
N GLY A 23 6.77 -15.26 -14.74
CA GLY A 23 6.10 -15.30 -16.03
C GLY A 23 6.84 -15.99 -17.18
N PRO A 24 8.17 -16.27 -17.12
CA PRO A 24 8.84 -16.94 -18.23
C PRO A 24 8.26 -18.36 -18.44
N GLY A 25 7.87 -18.65 -19.68
CA GLY A 25 7.35 -19.96 -20.06
C GLY A 25 5.83 -20.19 -19.89
N MET A 26 5.08 -19.24 -19.33
CA MET A 26 3.61 -19.32 -19.24
C MET A 26 2.94 -18.84 -20.52
N SER A 27 1.81 -19.46 -20.91
CA SER A 27 1.02 -18.96 -22.01
C SER A 27 0.48 -17.54 -21.71
N LEU A 28 0.38 -16.69 -22.71
CA LEU A 28 -0.05 -15.30 -22.58
C LEU A 28 -1.41 -15.17 -21.88
N LEU A 29 -2.32 -16.12 -22.12
CA LEU A 29 -3.67 -16.13 -21.54
C LEU A 29 -3.64 -16.46 -20.04
N VAL A 30 -2.85 -17.44 -19.62
CA VAL A 30 -2.69 -17.81 -18.20
C VAL A 30 -1.98 -16.69 -17.45
N LEU A 31 -0.92 -16.12 -18.02
CA LEU A 31 -0.18 -15.02 -17.45
C LEU A 31 -1.11 -13.79 -17.25
N GLY A 32 -1.88 -13.42 -18.27
CA GLY A 32 -2.84 -12.33 -18.20
C GLY A 32 -3.90 -12.54 -17.10
N GLY A 33 -4.42 -13.76 -16.97
CA GLY A 33 -5.36 -14.13 -15.92
C GLY A 33 -4.76 -14.00 -14.51
N VAL A 34 -3.55 -14.49 -14.30
CA VAL A 34 -2.82 -14.38 -13.02
C VAL A 34 -2.57 -12.91 -12.67
N PHE A 35 -2.11 -12.10 -13.61
CA PHE A 35 -1.93 -10.66 -13.41
C PHE A 35 -3.21 -9.96 -13.00
N PHE A 36 -4.30 -10.23 -13.70
CA PHE A 36 -5.60 -9.62 -13.43
C PHE A 36 -6.07 -9.93 -11.99
N VAL A 37 -5.93 -11.20 -11.57
CA VAL A 37 -6.28 -11.61 -10.20
C VAL A 37 -5.40 -10.91 -9.16
N ILE A 38 -4.10 -10.84 -9.38
CA ILE A 38 -3.17 -10.18 -8.45
C ILE A 38 -3.50 -8.69 -8.32
N GLN A 39 -3.78 -7.99 -9.43
CA GLN A 39 -4.16 -6.58 -9.41
C GLN A 39 -5.47 -6.33 -8.66
N ILE A 40 -6.49 -7.17 -8.89
CA ILE A 40 -7.74 -7.09 -8.11
C ILE A 40 -7.48 -7.31 -6.63
N MET A 41 -6.72 -8.34 -6.27
CA MET A 41 -6.37 -8.63 -4.88
C MET A 41 -5.57 -7.50 -4.23
N CYS A 42 -4.68 -6.85 -4.98
CA CYS A 42 -3.92 -5.70 -4.52
C CYS A 42 -4.86 -4.51 -4.21
N ILE A 43 -5.74 -4.14 -5.15
CA ILE A 43 -6.68 -3.03 -4.97
C ILE A 43 -7.64 -3.31 -3.82
N LEU A 44 -8.30 -4.46 -3.81
CA LEU A 44 -9.24 -4.82 -2.74
C LEU A 44 -8.52 -4.95 -1.39
N GLY A 45 -7.36 -5.58 -1.37
CA GLY A 45 -6.56 -5.79 -0.16
C GLY A 45 -6.17 -4.47 0.50
N PHE A 46 -5.59 -3.54 -0.26
CA PHE A 46 -5.17 -2.24 0.29
C PHE A 46 -6.35 -1.29 0.55
N SER A 47 -7.41 -1.35 -0.24
CA SER A 47 -8.65 -0.63 0.05
C SER A 47 -9.20 -1.02 1.43
N HIS A 48 -9.36 -2.31 1.69
CA HIS A 48 -9.81 -2.79 2.99
C HIS A 48 -8.77 -2.59 4.09
N ALA A 49 -7.47 -2.68 3.80
CA ALA A 49 -6.42 -2.43 4.77
C ALA A 49 -6.46 -0.99 5.29
N ALA A 50 -6.63 -0.01 4.38
CA ALA A 50 -6.80 1.39 4.76
C ALA A 50 -8.06 1.61 5.60
N ASN A 51 -9.17 0.99 5.21
CA ASN A 51 -10.43 1.07 5.96
C ASN A 51 -10.33 0.46 7.37
N VAL A 52 -9.71 -0.71 7.51
CA VAL A 52 -9.48 -1.36 8.81
C VAL A 52 -8.53 -0.53 9.69
N THR A 53 -7.59 0.20 9.09
CA THR A 53 -6.64 1.07 9.80
C THR A 53 -7.29 2.38 10.25
N ASP A 54 -8.41 2.79 9.64
CA ASP A 54 -9.13 4.04 9.96
C ASP A 54 -9.96 3.94 11.26
N GLY A 55 -9.34 3.42 12.32
CA GLY A 55 -9.98 3.21 13.63
C GLY A 55 -9.65 4.27 14.68
N LEU A 56 -8.71 5.17 14.44
CA LEU A 56 -8.28 6.25 15.33
C LEU A 56 -8.03 7.53 14.54
N ASP A 57 -8.26 8.69 15.19
CA ASP A 57 -8.05 10.02 14.61
C ASP A 57 -6.66 10.18 13.99
N GLY A 58 -6.59 10.36 12.67
CA GLY A 58 -5.35 10.56 11.94
C GLY A 58 -4.51 9.30 11.69
N LEU A 59 -4.95 8.12 12.13
CA LEU A 59 -4.16 6.89 12.01
C LEU A 59 -3.96 6.48 10.55
N ALA A 60 -5.05 6.30 9.81
CA ALA A 60 -5.00 5.84 8.42
C ALA A 60 -4.30 6.86 7.52
N VAL A 61 -4.78 8.11 7.51
CA VAL A 61 -4.23 9.14 6.62
C VAL A 61 -2.79 9.50 6.96
N GLY A 62 -2.43 9.60 8.25
CA GLY A 62 -1.06 9.90 8.66
C GLY A 62 -0.08 8.77 8.34
N SER A 63 -0.54 7.50 8.44
CA SER A 63 0.25 6.35 7.99
C SER A 63 0.34 6.25 6.45
N ALA A 64 -0.63 6.81 5.70
CA ALA A 64 -0.58 6.83 4.23
C ALA A 64 0.43 7.85 3.69
N VAL A 65 0.72 8.93 4.41
CA VAL A 65 1.65 9.99 3.96
C VAL A 65 3.03 9.45 3.57
N PRO A 66 3.77 8.73 4.42
CA PRO A 66 5.06 8.19 4.04
C PRO A 66 4.97 7.13 2.93
N VAL A 67 3.91 6.32 2.92
CA VAL A 67 3.67 5.33 1.86
C VAL A 67 3.48 6.01 0.51
N LEU A 68 2.65 7.05 0.43
CA LEU A 68 2.44 7.84 -0.79
C LEU A 68 3.72 8.53 -1.25
N ALA A 69 4.53 9.04 -0.32
CA ALA A 69 5.82 9.65 -0.65
C ALA A 69 6.78 8.61 -1.29
N ALA A 70 6.89 7.42 -0.70
CA ALA A 70 7.71 6.34 -1.23
C ALA A 70 7.24 5.83 -2.59
N ILE A 71 5.91 5.63 -2.76
CA ILE A 71 5.32 5.26 -4.07
C ILE A 71 5.59 6.36 -5.10
N GLY A 72 5.43 7.63 -4.74
CA GLY A 72 5.68 8.76 -5.64
C GLY A 72 7.12 8.79 -6.15
N LEU A 73 8.09 8.63 -5.26
CA LEU A 73 9.51 8.53 -5.63
C LEU A 73 9.77 7.31 -6.52
N SER A 74 9.23 6.16 -6.16
CA SER A 74 9.39 4.93 -6.95
C SER A 74 8.78 5.08 -8.35
N THR A 75 7.57 5.62 -8.46
CA THR A 75 6.89 5.87 -9.73
C THR A 75 7.66 6.84 -10.62
N TYR A 76 8.25 7.87 -10.02
CA TYR A 76 9.12 8.81 -10.72
C TYR A 76 10.38 8.14 -11.27
N PHE A 77 11.07 7.35 -10.45
CA PHE A 77 12.31 6.66 -10.86
C PHE A 77 12.07 5.65 -11.97
N VAL A 78 11.01 4.87 -11.87
CA VAL A 78 10.62 3.88 -12.89
C VAL A 78 10.20 4.55 -14.20
N GLY A 79 9.63 5.77 -14.14
CA GLY A 79 9.25 6.56 -15.32
C GLY A 79 10.38 7.30 -16.01
N HIS A 80 11.58 7.36 -15.41
CA HIS A 80 12.71 8.12 -15.93
C HIS A 80 13.84 7.19 -16.40
N ALA A 81 14.17 7.20 -17.71
CA ALA A 81 15.09 6.26 -18.33
C ALA A 81 16.46 6.17 -17.60
N ASN A 82 17.10 7.32 -17.31
CA ASN A 82 18.42 7.33 -16.67
C ASN A 82 18.39 6.81 -15.24
N PHE A 83 17.33 7.13 -14.47
CA PHE A 83 17.21 6.65 -13.10
C PHE A 83 16.85 5.18 -13.03
N SER A 84 15.98 4.70 -13.92
CA SER A 84 15.63 3.29 -13.97
C SER A 84 16.84 2.42 -14.34
N GLU A 85 17.66 2.86 -15.29
CA GLU A 85 18.91 2.18 -15.67
C GLU A 85 19.91 2.17 -14.50
N TYR A 86 20.16 3.33 -13.88
CA TYR A 86 21.11 3.44 -12.77
C TYR A 86 20.71 2.60 -11.54
N LEU A 87 19.42 2.57 -11.22
CA LEU A 87 18.88 1.83 -10.07
C LEU A 87 18.55 0.36 -10.41
N HIS A 88 18.75 -0.05 -11.65
CA HIS A 88 18.36 -1.37 -12.17
C HIS A 88 16.86 -1.66 -11.92
N LEU A 89 16.01 -0.67 -12.14
CA LEU A 89 14.56 -0.80 -12.07
C LEU A 89 13.98 -0.99 -13.48
N PRO A 90 12.79 -1.59 -13.61
CA PRO A 90 12.13 -1.67 -14.90
C PRO A 90 11.78 -0.26 -15.38
N PHE A 91 12.13 0.07 -16.63
CA PHE A 91 11.70 1.32 -17.23
C PHE A 91 10.27 1.20 -17.76
N ILE A 92 9.36 2.01 -17.24
CA ILE A 92 7.94 2.04 -17.65
C ILE A 92 7.62 3.43 -18.19
N PRO A 93 7.61 3.59 -19.52
CA PRO A 93 7.31 4.88 -20.14
C PRO A 93 5.94 5.41 -19.72
N GLY A 94 5.88 6.70 -19.37
CA GLY A 94 4.65 7.37 -18.96
C GLY A 94 4.28 7.20 -17.48
N SER A 95 4.90 6.30 -16.73
CA SER A 95 4.60 6.19 -15.30
C SER A 95 5.00 7.43 -14.50
N GLY A 96 5.97 8.21 -15.00
CA GLY A 96 6.35 9.49 -14.40
C GLY A 96 5.20 10.51 -14.32
N GLU A 97 4.24 10.48 -15.24
CA GLU A 97 3.05 11.34 -15.21
C GLU A 97 2.12 10.97 -14.03
N VAL A 98 2.10 9.70 -13.64
CA VAL A 98 1.32 9.24 -12.49
C VAL A 98 1.86 9.83 -11.18
N THR A 99 3.14 10.21 -11.13
CA THR A 99 3.73 10.89 -9.96
C THR A 99 2.98 12.19 -9.62
N VAL A 100 2.44 12.90 -10.62
CA VAL A 100 1.62 14.09 -10.37
C VAL A 100 0.35 13.75 -9.58
N LEU A 101 -0.32 12.64 -9.93
CA LEU A 101 -1.50 12.17 -9.21
C LEU A 101 -1.14 11.70 -7.79
N VAL A 102 0.00 11.03 -7.64
CA VAL A 102 0.49 10.63 -6.31
C VAL A 102 0.77 11.86 -5.45
N ALA A 103 1.45 12.87 -6.00
CA ALA A 103 1.74 14.12 -5.31
C ALA A 103 0.46 14.88 -4.92
N ALA A 104 -0.54 14.92 -5.81
CA ALA A 104 -1.85 15.51 -5.53
C ALA A 104 -2.57 14.76 -4.38
N THR A 105 -2.55 13.42 -4.40
CA THR A 105 -3.13 12.58 -3.35
C THR A 105 -2.40 12.78 -2.01
N LEU A 106 -1.07 12.86 -2.05
CA LEU A 106 -0.24 13.16 -0.88
C LEU A 106 -0.57 14.54 -0.29
N GLY A 107 -0.66 15.57 -1.13
CA GLY A 107 -1.01 16.91 -0.71
C GLY A 107 -2.42 16.99 -0.11
N ALA A 108 -3.39 16.33 -0.73
CA ALA A 108 -4.76 16.23 -0.21
C ALA A 108 -4.78 15.49 1.14
N SER A 109 -4.01 14.40 1.28
CA SER A 109 -3.87 13.64 2.53
C SER A 109 -3.27 14.50 3.66
N LEU A 110 -2.25 15.30 3.37
CA LEU A 110 -1.65 16.24 4.34
C LEU A 110 -2.64 17.33 4.75
N GLY A 111 -3.38 17.90 3.78
CA GLY A 111 -4.41 18.89 4.06
C GLY A 111 -5.55 18.33 4.90
N PHE A 112 -5.98 17.10 4.62
CA PHE A 112 -7.00 16.42 5.42
C PHE A 112 -6.48 16.09 6.83
N LEU A 113 -5.23 15.60 6.95
CA LEU A 113 -4.61 15.26 8.23
C LEU A 113 -4.55 16.45 9.18
N TRP A 114 -4.40 17.68 8.67
CA TRP A 114 -4.41 18.88 9.48
C TRP A 114 -5.69 19.02 10.35
N PHE A 115 -6.82 18.59 9.81
CA PHE A 115 -8.11 18.63 10.51
C PHE A 115 -8.50 17.30 11.15
N ASN A 116 -7.90 16.18 10.70
CA ASN A 116 -8.18 14.84 11.20
C ASN A 116 -7.21 14.39 12.31
N SER A 117 -6.14 15.17 12.60
CA SER A 117 -5.25 14.86 13.73
C SER A 117 -6.00 14.99 15.07
N SER A 118 -5.64 14.15 16.04
CA SER A 118 -6.34 14.06 17.33
C SER A 118 -6.20 15.35 18.18
N PRO A 119 -7.29 15.94 18.71
CA PRO A 119 -8.69 15.54 18.53
C PRO A 119 -9.24 15.93 17.15
N ALA A 120 -9.80 14.98 16.41
CA ALA A 120 -10.22 15.20 15.04
C ALA A 120 -11.43 16.15 14.94
N LEU A 121 -11.36 17.12 14.00
CA LEU A 121 -12.46 18.00 13.64
C LEU A 121 -13.32 17.42 12.52
N ILE A 122 -12.73 16.55 11.68
CA ILE A 122 -13.41 15.86 10.57
C ILE A 122 -12.98 14.39 10.55
N PHE A 123 -13.85 13.52 10.08
CA PHE A 123 -13.61 12.08 10.00
C PHE A 123 -13.61 11.63 8.54
N MET A 124 -12.75 10.64 8.22
CA MET A 124 -12.58 10.16 6.85
C MET A 124 -13.75 9.28 6.41
N GLY A 125 -14.12 8.30 7.22
CA GLY A 125 -15.12 7.29 6.91
C GLY A 125 -14.76 6.43 5.70
N ASP A 126 -15.63 5.49 5.35
CA ASP A 126 -15.41 4.55 4.24
C ASP A 126 -15.26 5.24 2.89
N SER A 127 -15.94 6.38 2.70
CA SER A 127 -15.85 7.17 1.45
C SER A 127 -14.48 7.78 1.20
N GLY A 128 -13.64 7.89 2.22
CA GLY A 128 -12.26 8.38 2.10
C GLY A 128 -11.23 7.25 2.23
N SER A 129 -11.38 6.38 3.23
CA SER A 129 -10.39 5.32 3.50
C SER A 129 -10.31 4.26 2.41
N LEU A 130 -11.44 3.81 1.87
CA LEU A 130 -11.47 2.84 0.77
C LEU A 130 -10.81 3.38 -0.51
N PRO A 131 -11.17 4.58 -1.01
CA PRO A 131 -10.48 5.16 -2.16
C PRO A 131 -9.01 5.45 -1.93
N LEU A 132 -8.60 5.86 -0.73
CA LEU A 132 -7.19 6.11 -0.40
C LEU A 132 -6.36 4.83 -0.53
N GLY A 133 -6.84 3.71 0.02
CA GLY A 133 -6.19 2.41 -0.11
C GLY A 133 -6.17 1.92 -1.56
N ALA A 134 -7.27 2.07 -2.29
CA ALA A 134 -7.36 1.72 -3.70
C ALA A 134 -6.41 2.57 -4.57
N ALA A 135 -6.26 3.87 -4.28
CA ALA A 135 -5.33 4.75 -4.97
C ALA A 135 -3.86 4.33 -4.74
N MET A 136 -3.46 4.02 -3.49
CA MET A 136 -2.12 3.51 -3.21
C MET A 136 -1.83 2.23 -4.00
N ALA A 137 -2.78 1.29 -4.04
CA ALA A 137 -2.64 0.06 -4.83
C ALA A 137 -2.55 0.35 -6.34
N TYR A 138 -3.38 1.24 -6.86
CA TYR A 138 -3.36 1.64 -8.26
C TYR A 138 -2.00 2.23 -8.67
N PHE A 139 -1.45 3.14 -7.87
CA PHE A 139 -0.15 3.74 -8.14
C PHE A 139 0.98 2.69 -8.14
N ALA A 140 0.94 1.74 -7.20
CA ALA A 140 1.89 0.64 -7.17
C ALA A 140 1.76 -0.29 -8.38
N ILE A 141 0.55 -0.57 -8.84
CA ILE A 141 0.28 -1.39 -10.05
C ILE A 141 0.85 -0.72 -11.29
N VAL A 142 0.61 0.58 -11.47
CA VAL A 142 1.11 1.32 -12.65
C VAL A 142 2.64 1.34 -12.67
N SER A 143 3.29 1.46 -11.52
CA SER A 143 4.75 1.44 -11.40
C SER A 143 5.35 0.03 -11.26
N LYS A 144 4.55 -1.04 -11.36
CA LYS A 144 4.97 -2.44 -11.17
C LYS A 144 5.63 -2.70 -9.81
N GLN A 145 5.11 -2.07 -8.78
CA GLN A 145 5.63 -2.11 -7.41
C GLN A 145 4.63 -2.75 -6.44
N GLU A 146 3.79 -3.68 -6.92
CA GLU A 146 2.71 -4.31 -6.13
C GLU A 146 3.27 -5.03 -4.89
N ILE A 147 4.38 -5.73 -5.05
CA ILE A 147 5.03 -6.44 -3.94
C ILE A 147 5.72 -5.46 -2.99
N LEU A 148 6.34 -4.42 -3.54
CA LEU A 148 6.97 -3.36 -2.73
C LEU A 148 5.92 -2.66 -1.86
N LEU A 149 4.71 -2.44 -2.37
CA LEU A 149 3.62 -1.84 -1.60
C LEU A 149 3.30 -2.61 -0.32
N ILE A 150 3.38 -3.95 -0.33
CA ILE A 150 3.17 -4.78 0.87
C ILE A 150 4.20 -4.43 1.95
N LEU A 151 5.43 -4.12 1.57
CA LEU A 151 6.53 -3.76 2.46
C LEU A 151 6.40 -2.31 2.94
N ILE A 152 6.35 -1.34 2.03
CA ILE A 152 6.24 0.08 2.39
C ILE A 152 4.92 0.41 3.06
N GLY A 153 3.85 -0.29 2.70
CA GLY A 153 2.54 -0.24 3.37
C GLY A 153 2.43 -1.18 4.57
N GLY A 154 3.56 -1.48 5.25
CA GLY A 154 3.64 -2.49 6.29
C GLY A 154 2.63 -2.29 7.43
N VAL A 155 2.34 -1.06 7.83
CA VAL A 155 1.30 -0.76 8.82
C VAL A 155 -0.06 -1.28 8.37
N PHE A 156 -0.49 -0.93 7.16
CA PHE A 156 -1.77 -1.37 6.59
C PHE A 156 -1.82 -2.90 6.43
N THR A 157 -0.71 -3.48 5.97
CA THR A 157 -0.55 -4.92 5.81
C THR A 157 -0.69 -5.66 7.14
N ILE A 158 -0.04 -5.18 8.19
CA ILE A 158 -0.09 -5.79 9.54
C ILE A 158 -1.48 -5.65 10.15
N GLU A 159 -2.14 -4.49 10.02
CA GLU A 159 -3.48 -4.26 10.55
C GLU A 159 -4.51 -5.20 9.91
N VAL A 160 -4.53 -5.29 8.57
CA VAL A 160 -5.47 -6.19 7.88
C VAL A 160 -5.11 -7.66 8.12
N ALA A 161 -3.82 -8.02 8.12
CA ALA A 161 -3.38 -9.38 8.36
C ALA A 161 -3.75 -9.86 9.77
N SER A 162 -3.57 -8.99 10.79
CA SER A 162 -3.97 -9.32 12.17
C SER A 162 -5.47 -9.58 12.29
N SER A 163 -6.29 -8.77 11.60
CA SER A 163 -7.74 -8.93 11.58
C SER A 163 -8.18 -10.21 10.89
N LEU A 164 -7.61 -10.49 9.70
CA LEU A 164 -7.90 -11.71 8.95
C LEU A 164 -7.46 -12.95 9.72
N LEU A 165 -6.26 -12.94 10.29
CA LEU A 165 -5.74 -14.06 11.08
C LEU A 165 -6.63 -14.32 12.31
N GLN A 166 -7.04 -13.26 13.00
CA GLN A 166 -7.97 -13.37 14.14
C GLN A 166 -9.28 -14.02 13.73
N ILE A 167 -9.90 -13.56 12.62
CA ILE A 167 -11.17 -14.10 12.12
C ILE A 167 -11.02 -15.57 11.74
N LEU A 168 -9.97 -15.92 10.99
CA LEU A 168 -9.73 -17.29 10.56
C LEU A 168 -9.46 -18.23 11.73
N CYS A 169 -8.61 -17.82 12.69
CA CYS A 169 -8.30 -18.64 13.86
C CYS A 169 -9.51 -18.82 14.77
N CYS A 170 -10.31 -17.78 14.98
CA CYS A 170 -11.55 -17.90 15.74
C CYS A 170 -12.57 -18.82 15.05
N LYS A 171 -12.71 -18.71 13.73
CA LYS A 171 -13.71 -19.48 12.96
C LYS A 171 -13.38 -20.96 12.83
N TYR A 172 -12.10 -21.30 12.58
CA TYR A 172 -11.70 -22.67 12.26
C TYR A 172 -11.06 -23.42 13.42
N PHE A 173 -10.41 -22.70 14.36
CA PHE A 173 -9.65 -23.32 15.44
C PHE A 173 -10.15 -22.95 16.83
N ASN A 174 -11.21 -22.14 16.97
CA ASN A 174 -11.70 -21.61 18.24
C ASN A 174 -10.58 -20.97 19.10
N TRP A 175 -9.55 -20.44 18.46
CA TRP A 175 -8.39 -19.86 19.12
C TRP A 175 -8.27 -18.37 18.78
N ARG A 176 -7.87 -17.57 19.77
CA ARG A 176 -7.66 -16.13 19.63
C ARG A 176 -6.17 -15.80 19.70
N PRO A 177 -5.48 -15.58 18.55
CA PRO A 177 -4.05 -15.25 18.54
C PRO A 177 -3.75 -13.89 19.16
N PHE A 178 -4.64 -12.92 19.01
CA PHE A 178 -4.48 -11.57 19.56
C PHE A 178 -5.54 -11.29 20.63
N ARG A 179 -5.17 -10.46 21.62
CA ARG A 179 -6.12 -9.98 22.65
C ARG A 179 -7.27 -9.18 22.04
N LYS A 180 -6.97 -8.41 20.99
CA LYS A 180 -7.93 -7.68 20.14
C LYS A 180 -7.30 -7.47 18.76
N ALA A 181 -8.07 -7.50 17.71
CA ALA A 181 -7.69 -7.15 16.34
C ALA A 181 -8.68 -6.11 15.79
N PRO A 182 -8.22 -5.17 14.96
CA PRO A 182 -6.84 -4.86 14.53
C PRO A 182 -5.88 -4.51 15.69
N ILE A 183 -4.55 -4.53 15.42
CA ILE A 183 -3.51 -4.40 16.46
C ILE A 183 -3.57 -3.07 17.22
N HIS A 184 -3.92 -1.96 16.56
CA HIS A 184 -4.02 -0.65 17.23
C HIS A 184 -4.97 -0.68 18.44
N HIS A 185 -5.99 -1.51 18.42
CA HIS A 185 -6.91 -1.67 19.54
C HIS A 185 -6.28 -2.33 20.78
N ILE A 186 -5.19 -3.08 20.65
CA ILE A 186 -4.50 -3.68 21.79
C ILE A 186 -3.97 -2.58 22.72
N TRP A 187 -3.38 -1.53 22.16
CA TRP A 187 -2.85 -0.41 22.93
C TRP A 187 -3.92 0.48 23.55
N GLN A 188 -5.13 0.53 22.93
CA GLN A 188 -6.29 1.15 23.58
C GLN A 188 -6.72 0.36 24.84
N LEU A 189 -6.68 -0.97 24.80
CA LEU A 189 -6.96 -1.80 25.98
C LEU A 189 -5.99 -1.52 27.13
N ASP A 190 -4.74 -1.20 26.82
CA ASP A 190 -3.71 -0.82 27.80
C ASP A 190 -3.83 0.67 28.23
N LYS A 191 -4.97 1.32 27.91
CA LYS A 191 -5.29 2.72 28.25
C LYS A 191 -4.24 3.75 27.77
N MET A 192 -3.53 3.45 26.69
CA MET A 192 -2.60 4.40 26.11
C MET A 192 -3.38 5.54 25.42
N PRO A 193 -2.98 6.82 25.59
CA PRO A 193 -3.61 7.93 24.88
C PRO A 193 -3.56 7.73 23.35
N GLU A 194 -4.68 8.00 22.66
CA GLU A 194 -4.81 7.75 21.22
C GLU A 194 -3.77 8.49 20.39
N ALA A 195 -3.51 9.76 20.68
CA ALA A 195 -2.48 10.53 20.01
C ALA A 195 -1.09 9.87 20.09
N ARG A 196 -0.77 9.18 21.20
CA ARG A 196 0.50 8.46 21.35
C ARG A 196 0.53 7.18 20.50
N ILE A 197 -0.60 6.49 20.41
CA ILE A 197 -0.74 5.30 19.55
C ILE A 197 -0.49 5.73 18.10
N VAL A 198 -1.24 6.73 17.65
CA VAL A 198 -1.18 7.25 16.28
C VAL A 198 0.22 7.71 15.91
N ALA A 199 0.88 8.51 16.76
CA ALA A 199 2.26 8.96 16.51
C ALA A 199 3.23 7.79 16.34
N ARG A 200 3.10 6.72 17.13
CA ARG A 200 3.94 5.52 16.98
C ARG A 200 3.70 4.80 15.65
N PHE A 201 2.45 4.72 15.21
CA PHE A 201 2.12 4.12 13.92
C PHE A 201 2.67 4.94 12.75
N TRP A 202 2.66 6.29 12.83
CA TRP A 202 3.29 7.15 11.82
C TRP A 202 4.80 6.91 11.73
N ILE A 203 5.48 6.79 12.90
CA ILE A 203 6.91 6.48 12.94
C ILE A 203 7.17 5.11 12.30
N VAL A 204 6.38 4.09 12.67
CA VAL A 204 6.52 2.75 12.10
C VAL A 204 6.25 2.76 10.59
N SER A 205 5.22 3.49 10.14
CA SER A 205 4.94 3.62 8.70
C SER A 205 6.09 4.29 7.94
N ALA A 206 6.69 5.34 8.54
CA ALA A 206 7.85 6.01 7.95
C ALA A 206 9.12 5.14 7.92
N LEU A 207 9.25 4.17 8.83
CA LEU A 207 10.35 3.20 8.83
C LEU A 207 10.18 2.11 7.77
N PHE A 208 8.96 1.80 7.40
CA PHE A 208 8.67 0.85 6.31
C PHE A 208 8.81 1.49 4.93
N ALA A 209 8.50 2.78 4.81
CA ALA A 209 8.53 3.55 3.57
C ALA A 209 9.92 4.04 3.19
#